data_8438554461e3330ca86aafb4e0220728
#
_entry.id   8438554461e3330ca86aafb4e0220728
#
_cell.length_a   1.000
_cell.length_b   1.000
_cell.length_c   1.000
_cell.angle_alpha   90.00
_cell.angle_beta   90.00
_cell.angle_gamma   90.00
#
_symmetry.space_group_name_H-M   'P 1'
#
loop_
_entity.id
_entity.type
_entity.pdbx_description
1 polymer ?
#
loop_
_entity_poly.entity_id
_entity_poly.type
_entity_poly.pdbx_seq_one_letter_code
_entity_poly.pdbx_strand_id
1 'polypeptide(L)'
;MSARSRRIGSRGRAQPYTDRVEPRAEQIIRRVRAIPPGFVRTYGDIDPRAPRLVGRVLATSHDGLPWHRVVRADGSLAKGRRQRELLLQEGVLMRGDRVDLRDARLPTDL
;
A
#
# COMPACT_ATOMS: atom_id res chain seq x y z
N MET A 1 -37.62 -22.18 -1.46
CA MET A 1 -37.14 -21.74 -1.22
C MET A 1 -36.69 -21.70 -1.14
N SER A 2 -36.83 -21.84 -1.29
CA SER A 2 -36.19 -21.38 -0.99
C SER A 2 -35.47 -21.36 -1.03
N ALA A 3 -35.44 -21.68 -1.35
CA ALA A 3 -34.59 -21.25 -1.14
C ALA A 3 -33.90 -21.24 -1.44
N ARG A 4 -33.93 -21.33 -1.74
CA ARG A 4 -33.08 -20.86 -1.77
C ARG A 4 -32.34 -20.46 -1.83
N SER A 5 -32.76 -20.56 -2.17
CA SER A 5 -31.98 -19.70 -1.92
C SER A 5 -31.24 -19.64 -1.86
N ARG A 6 -31.38 -19.93 -2.16
CA ARG A 6 -30.52 -19.37 -1.79
C ARG A 6 -29.61 -19.34 -1.85
N ARG A 7 -29.79 -19.61 -2.33
CA ARG A 7 -28.83 -19.08 -2.08
C ARG A 7 -28.07 -18.73 -1.99
N ILE A 8 -28.51 -18.99 -2.42
CA ILE A 8 -27.65 -18.19 -2.02
C ILE A 8 -27.07 -17.84 -1.87
N GLY A 9 -27.37 -18.11 -2.06
CA GLY A 9 -26.69 -17.23 -1.50
C GLY A 9 -26.00 -17.22 -1.33
N SER A 10 -26.18 -17.37 -1.50
CA SER A 10 -25.35 -16.95 -0.87
C SER A 10 -24.63 -16.81 -0.84
N ARG A 11 -24.74 -16.96 -0.88
CA ARG A 11 -24.00 -16.32 -0.54
C ARG A 11 -23.60 -15.85 -0.12
N GLY A 12 -23.72 -15.57 0.05
CA GLY A 12 -23.28 -14.86 0.58
C GLY A 12 -23.15 -14.78 1.34
N ARG A 13 -23.18 -14.77 1.77
CA ARG A 13 -22.97 -14.56 2.71
C ARG A 13 -22.31 -14.08 3.22
N ALA A 14 -22.82 -13.37 2.93
CA ALA A 14 -21.82 -12.63 3.39
C ALA A 14 -21.36 -12.95 4.40
N GLN A 15 -20.69 -12.80 4.47
CA GLN A 15 -20.09 -13.39 5.36
C GLN A 15 -19.10 -12.59 6.02
N PRO A 16 -19.17 -12.36 7.29
CA PRO A 16 -18.10 -11.76 8.06
C PRO A 16 -16.81 -12.48 7.84
N TYR A 17 -16.92 -13.74 7.59
CA TYR A 17 -15.78 -14.57 7.24
C TYR A 17 -15.06 -14.04 6.02
N THR A 18 -15.79 -13.55 5.03
CA THR A 18 -15.17 -13.01 3.82
C THR A 18 -14.29 -11.82 4.12
N ASP A 19 -14.74 -10.97 5.05
CA ASP A 19 -13.95 -9.80 5.40
C ASP A 19 -12.64 -10.17 6.06
N ARG A 20 -12.61 -11.28 6.80
CA ARG A 20 -11.39 -11.70 7.48
C ARG A 20 -10.38 -12.33 6.56
N VAL A 21 -10.79 -12.69 5.34
CA VAL A 21 -9.92 -13.36 4.40
C VAL A 21 -9.67 -12.53 3.16
N GLU A 22 -9.71 -11.20 3.32
CA GLU A 22 -9.32 -10.33 2.22
C GLU A 22 -7.93 -10.74 1.73
N PRO A 23 -7.75 -10.98 0.42
CA PRO A 23 -6.45 -11.36 -0.09
C PRO A 23 -5.37 -10.36 0.30
N ARG A 24 -4.19 -10.87 0.62
CA ARG A 24 -3.12 -10.01 1.08
C ARG A 24 -2.75 -8.95 0.05
N ALA A 25 -2.77 -9.30 -1.24
CA ALA A 25 -2.46 -8.34 -2.28
C ALA A 25 -3.45 -7.17 -2.27
N GLU A 26 -4.72 -7.43 -2.04
CA GLU A 26 -5.72 -6.37 -1.96
C GLU A 26 -5.55 -5.51 -0.72
N GLN A 27 -5.15 -6.11 0.39
CA GLN A 27 -4.83 -5.34 1.59
C GLN A 27 -3.67 -4.39 1.34
N ILE A 28 -2.65 -4.88 0.64
CA ILE A 28 -1.49 -4.06 0.29
C ILE A 28 -1.92 -2.89 -0.58
N ILE A 29 -2.70 -3.14 -1.62
CA ILE A 29 -3.17 -2.10 -2.51
C ILE A 29 -3.96 -1.04 -1.74
N ARG A 30 -4.84 -1.47 -0.86
CA ARG A 30 -5.65 -0.55 -0.06
C ARG A 30 -4.77 0.32 0.83
N ARG A 31 -3.76 -0.28 1.44
CA ARG A 31 -2.87 0.46 2.33
C ARG A 31 -2.00 1.46 1.57
N VAL A 32 -1.55 1.10 0.39
CA VAL A 32 -0.77 2.01 -0.44
C VAL A 32 -1.64 3.18 -0.90
N ARG A 33 -2.87 2.93 -1.32
CA ARG A 33 -3.78 4.00 -1.73
C ARG A 33 -4.09 4.97 -0.61
N ALA A 34 -4.00 4.52 0.61
CA ALA A 34 -4.30 5.38 1.76
C ALA A 34 -3.18 6.35 2.11
N ILE A 35 -2.00 6.24 1.48
CA ILE A 35 -0.90 7.17 1.76
C ILE A 35 -1.20 8.50 1.08
N PRO A 36 -1.34 9.59 1.84
CA PRO A 36 -1.64 10.88 1.22
C PRO A 36 -0.41 11.50 0.57
N PRO A 37 -0.60 12.45 -0.37
CA PRO A 37 0.53 13.19 -0.95
C PRO A 37 1.36 13.85 0.14
N GLY A 38 2.67 13.85 -0.04
CA GLY A 38 3.59 14.46 0.93
C GLY A 38 4.05 13.51 2.02
N PHE A 39 3.50 12.31 2.05
CA PHE A 39 3.89 11.29 3.03
C PHE A 39 4.37 10.03 2.34
N VAL A 40 5.14 9.24 3.08
CA VAL A 40 5.62 7.95 2.59
C VAL A 40 5.44 6.89 3.68
N ARG A 41 5.44 5.63 3.24
CA ARG A 41 5.55 4.47 4.13
C ARG A 41 6.64 3.57 3.59
N THR A 42 7.26 2.79 4.45
CA THR A 42 8.21 1.80 4.00
C THR A 42 7.48 0.52 3.57
N TYR A 43 8.19 -0.34 2.83
CA TYR A 43 7.63 -1.64 2.47
C TYR A 43 7.17 -2.41 3.72
N GLY A 44 7.96 -2.35 4.79
CA GLY A 44 7.61 -3.01 6.04
C GLY A 44 6.43 -2.35 6.76
N ASP A 45 6.22 -1.05 6.56
CA ASP A 45 5.03 -0.39 7.12
C ASP A 45 3.76 -0.88 6.43
N ILE A 46 3.85 -1.15 5.15
CA ILE A 46 2.69 -1.62 4.37
C ILE A 46 2.34 -3.05 4.78
N ASP A 47 3.33 -3.93 4.83
CA ASP A 47 3.10 -5.30 5.28
C ASP A 47 4.35 -5.82 5.99
N PRO A 48 4.35 -5.78 7.32
CA PRO A 48 5.53 -6.21 8.08
C PRO A 48 5.90 -7.67 7.87
N ARG A 49 4.92 -8.50 7.53
CA ARG A 49 5.16 -9.94 7.34
C ARG A 49 5.69 -10.27 5.96
N ALA A 50 5.44 -9.40 4.98
CA ALA A 50 5.78 -9.73 3.60
C ALA A 50 6.18 -8.49 2.82
N PRO A 51 7.27 -7.80 3.18
CA PRO A 51 7.68 -6.60 2.46
C PRO A 51 7.97 -6.86 0.98
N ARG A 52 8.48 -8.06 0.66
CA ARG A 52 8.77 -8.40 -0.74
C ARG A 52 7.51 -8.53 -1.57
N LEU A 53 6.42 -8.99 -0.94
CA LEU A 53 5.16 -9.07 -1.64
C LEU A 53 4.66 -7.68 -2.00
N VAL A 54 4.89 -6.69 -1.13
CA VAL A 54 4.55 -5.30 -1.44
C VAL A 54 5.22 -4.88 -2.75
N GLY A 55 6.52 -5.16 -2.89
CA GLY A 55 7.24 -4.83 -4.11
C GLY A 55 6.64 -5.48 -5.33
N ARG A 56 6.28 -6.77 -5.24
CA ARG A 56 5.67 -7.48 -6.36
C ARG A 56 4.30 -6.92 -6.73
N VAL A 57 3.51 -6.60 -5.74
CA VAL A 57 2.19 -6.02 -5.98
C VAL A 57 2.33 -4.68 -6.70
N LEU A 58 3.26 -3.83 -6.24
CA LEU A 58 3.48 -2.53 -6.87
C LEU A 58 3.97 -2.68 -8.31
N ALA A 59 4.79 -3.70 -8.58
CA ALA A 59 5.32 -3.93 -9.91
C ALA A 59 4.25 -4.37 -10.91
N THR A 60 3.16 -4.97 -10.43
CA THR A 60 2.12 -5.50 -11.29
C THR A 60 0.84 -4.69 -11.28
N SER A 61 0.74 -3.68 -10.42
CA SER A 61 -0.48 -2.87 -10.30
C SER A 61 -0.28 -1.55 -11.04
N HIS A 62 -1.22 -1.20 -11.91
CA HIS A 62 -1.02 -0.06 -12.78
C HIS A 62 -2.05 1.06 -12.63
N ASP A 63 -3.09 0.88 -11.85
CA ASP A 63 -4.25 1.77 -11.88
C ASP A 63 -4.14 2.95 -10.93
N GLY A 64 -3.20 3.85 -11.21
CA GLY A 64 -3.10 5.07 -10.42
C GLY A 64 -2.65 4.86 -9.00
N LEU A 65 -2.06 3.71 -8.72
CA LEU A 65 -1.56 3.42 -7.40
C LEU A 65 -0.37 4.33 -7.08
N PRO A 66 -0.35 5.01 -5.93
CA PRO A 66 0.77 5.92 -5.60
C PRO A 66 1.99 5.12 -5.15
N TRP A 67 2.54 4.31 -6.03
CA TRP A 67 3.68 3.46 -5.76
C TRP A 67 4.90 4.24 -5.30
N HIS A 68 5.03 5.49 -5.76
CA HIS A 68 6.17 6.33 -5.43
C HIS A 68 6.22 6.71 -3.94
N ARG A 69 5.10 6.55 -3.23
CA ARG A 69 5.05 6.85 -1.79
C ARG A 69 5.48 5.68 -0.91
N VAL A 70 5.98 4.59 -1.53
CA VAL A 70 6.51 3.44 -0.79
C VAL A 70 8.01 3.41 -0.99
N VAL A 71 8.77 3.43 0.10
CA VAL A 71 10.23 3.53 0.07
C VAL A 71 10.84 2.42 0.91
N ARG A 72 12.15 2.24 0.76
CA ARG A 72 12.86 1.25 1.57
C ARG A 72 12.97 1.70 3.01
N ALA A 73 13.31 0.77 3.89
CA ALA A 73 13.35 1.03 5.33
C ALA A 73 14.31 2.17 5.70
N ASP A 74 15.34 2.40 4.90
CA ASP A 74 16.29 3.48 5.13
C ASP A 74 15.95 4.77 4.37
N GLY A 75 14.79 4.81 3.73
CA GLY A 75 14.36 5.97 2.96
C GLY A 75 14.85 5.99 1.53
N SER A 76 15.66 5.03 1.12
CA SER A 76 16.15 4.99 -0.25
C SER A 76 15.04 4.59 -1.21
N LEU A 77 15.23 4.93 -2.49
CA LEU A 77 14.19 4.76 -3.51
C LEU A 77 14.48 3.55 -4.37
N ALA A 78 13.49 2.65 -4.49
CA ALA A 78 13.66 1.46 -5.31
C ALA A 78 13.57 1.76 -6.80
N LYS A 79 12.92 2.86 -7.18
CA LYS A 79 12.65 3.20 -8.58
C LYS A 79 13.39 4.43 -9.07
N GLY A 80 14.39 4.87 -8.34
CA GLY A 80 15.34 5.88 -8.80
C GLY A 80 14.73 7.24 -9.09
N ARG A 81 15.19 7.83 -10.23
CA ARG A 81 14.89 9.22 -10.56
C ARG A 81 13.39 9.52 -10.68
N ARG A 82 12.65 8.66 -11.33
CA ARG A 82 11.23 8.88 -11.54
C ARG A 82 10.49 8.98 -10.21
N GLN A 83 10.82 8.10 -9.30
CA GLN A 83 10.22 8.11 -7.97
C GLN A 83 10.59 9.39 -7.23
N ARG A 84 11.87 9.77 -7.33
CA ARG A 84 12.36 11.00 -6.69
C ARG A 84 11.60 12.24 -7.19
N GLU A 85 11.42 12.34 -8.50
CA GLU A 85 10.72 13.47 -9.08
C GLU A 85 9.29 13.59 -8.56
N LEU A 86 8.59 12.46 -8.50
CA LEU A 86 7.22 12.46 -8.02
C LEU A 86 7.14 12.88 -6.55
N LEU A 87 8.07 12.39 -5.73
CA LEU A 87 8.09 12.76 -4.32
C LEU A 87 8.41 14.22 -4.13
N LEU A 88 9.36 14.74 -4.89
CA LEU A 88 9.70 16.17 -4.81
C LEU A 88 8.52 17.05 -5.20
N GLN A 89 7.75 16.63 -6.22
CA GLN A 89 6.56 17.38 -6.62
C GLN A 89 5.51 17.43 -5.51
N GLU A 90 5.50 16.44 -4.62
CA GLU A 90 4.57 16.41 -3.50
C GLU A 90 5.12 17.09 -2.26
N GLY A 91 6.33 17.67 -2.36
CA GLY A 91 6.91 18.37 -1.22
C GLY A 91 7.61 17.48 -0.21
N VAL A 92 7.92 16.25 -0.58
CA VAL A 92 8.60 15.34 0.33
C VAL A 92 10.05 15.79 0.51
N LEU A 93 10.48 15.90 1.76
CA LEU A 93 11.84 16.33 2.08
C LEU A 93 12.82 15.21 1.84
N MET A 94 13.85 15.49 1.05
CA MET A 94 14.90 14.53 0.74
C MET A 94 16.18 14.90 1.46
N ARG A 95 16.94 13.88 1.85
CA ARG A 95 18.30 14.03 2.35
C ARG A 95 19.21 13.28 1.40
N GLY A 96 19.84 14.02 0.48
CA GLY A 96 20.58 13.40 -0.60
C GLY A 96 19.64 12.60 -1.47
N ASP A 97 19.90 11.32 -1.60
CA ASP A 97 19.07 10.43 -2.43
C ASP A 97 18.08 9.59 -1.60
N ARG A 98 17.85 9.99 -0.36
CA ARG A 98 16.90 9.29 0.52
C ARG A 98 15.83 10.24 1.02
N VAL A 99 14.65 9.68 1.30
CA VAL A 99 13.59 10.45 1.95
C VAL A 99 13.97 10.67 3.40
N ASP A 100 13.73 11.88 3.90
CA ASP A 100 13.85 12.15 5.32
C ASP A 100 12.64 11.54 6.02
N LEU A 101 12.83 10.34 6.56
CA LEU A 101 11.74 9.60 7.18
C LEU A 101 11.22 10.25 8.45
N ARG A 102 12.02 11.06 9.12
CA ARG A 102 11.56 11.78 10.31
C ARG A 102 10.45 12.74 9.94
N ASP A 103 10.57 13.34 8.76
CA ASP A 103 9.62 14.36 8.31
C ASP A 103 8.44 13.72 7.58
N ALA A 104 8.70 12.75 6.71
CA ALA A 104 7.71 12.33 5.71
C ALA A 104 7.02 11.00 6.03
N ARG A 105 7.54 10.22 6.95
CA ARG A 105 6.97 8.90 7.24
C ARG A 105 5.61 9.06 7.93
N LEU A 106 4.60 8.44 7.31
CA LEU A 106 3.26 8.47 7.89
C LEU A 106 3.23 7.60 9.15
N PRO A 107 2.70 8.10 10.27
CA PRO A 107 2.60 7.28 11.47
C PRO A 107 1.75 6.04 11.23
N THR A 108 2.14 4.94 11.89
CA THR A 108 1.47 3.66 11.66
C THR A 108 0.59 3.21 12.81
N ASP A 109 0.66 3.88 13.92
CA ASP A 109 -0.01 3.43 15.13
C ASP A 109 -1.18 4.32 15.53
N LEU A 110 -1.82 4.90 14.55
CA LEU A 110 -3.01 5.71 14.79
C LEU A 110 -4.32 4.89 14.73
#